data_f88ed4a7a4c19c9e94ab1ae971ecb750
#
_entry.id   f88ed4a7a4c19c9e94ab1ae971ecb750
#
_cell.length_a   1.000
_cell.length_b   1.000
_cell.length_c   1.000
_cell.angle_alpha   90.00
_cell.angle_beta   90.00
_cell.angle_gamma   90.00
#
_symmetry.space_group_name_H-M   'P 1'
#
loop_
_entity.id
_entity.type
_entity.pdbx_description
1 polymer ?
#
loop_
_entity_poly.entity_id
_entity_poly.type
_entity_poly.pdbx_seq_one_letter_code
_entity_poly.pdbx_strand_id
1 'polypeptide(L)'
;MTQIELNFELSIGRALNKAIAENPEALETIERLKALLLIKGKEYRRNNDPYHNFNEGAKLMNVRPMTVLDFFRLKHVISIADLQKDFEDKKHVSVHQINEKYDDILVYTLIELAYTENENEASFEAFRSFSEYLKAKLKFLKKIHERE
;
A
#
# COMPACT_ATOMS: atom_id res chain seq x y z
N MET A 1 1.64 0.60 -24.01
CA MET A 1 1.75 1.21 -22.64
C MET A 1 1.96 2.70 -22.78
N THR A 2 1.19 3.50 -22.07
CA THR A 2 1.35 4.95 -22.04
C THR A 2 2.57 5.34 -21.18
N GLN A 3 3.05 6.59 -21.37
CA GLN A 3 4.14 7.11 -20.54
C GLN A 3 3.77 7.15 -19.07
N ILE A 4 2.52 7.47 -18.75
CA ILE A 4 2.00 7.49 -17.37
C ILE A 4 2.09 6.09 -16.76
N GLU A 5 1.64 5.07 -17.48
CA GLU A 5 1.73 3.68 -17.01
C GLU A 5 3.17 3.23 -16.84
N LEU A 6 4.05 3.57 -17.78
CA LEU A 6 5.46 3.20 -17.68
C LEU A 6 6.10 3.85 -16.46
N ASN A 7 5.87 5.14 -16.23
CA ASN A 7 6.41 5.86 -15.08
C ASN A 7 5.89 5.27 -13.77
N PHE A 8 4.59 4.92 -13.72
CA PHE A 8 3.97 4.27 -12.56
C PHE A 8 4.68 2.95 -12.24
N GLU A 9 4.85 2.08 -13.24
CA GLU A 9 5.49 0.79 -13.04
C GLU A 9 6.96 0.90 -12.63
N LEU A 10 7.69 1.85 -13.22
CA LEU A 10 9.09 2.07 -12.87
C LEU A 10 9.25 2.58 -11.42
N SER A 11 8.39 3.50 -10.99
CA SER A 11 8.40 4.02 -9.62
C SER A 11 8.15 2.90 -8.61
N ILE A 12 7.12 2.08 -8.87
CA ILE A 12 6.78 0.95 -8.00
C ILE A 12 7.90 -0.08 -7.98
N GLY A 13 8.46 -0.43 -9.14
CA GLY A 13 9.57 -1.37 -9.24
C GLY A 13 10.78 -0.94 -8.41
N ARG A 14 11.15 0.33 -8.48
CA ARG A 14 12.26 0.87 -7.68
C ARG A 14 11.98 0.79 -6.20
N ALA A 15 10.76 1.15 -5.78
CA ALA A 15 10.36 1.09 -4.37
C ALA A 15 10.40 -0.33 -3.83
N LEU A 16 9.88 -1.30 -4.58
CA LEU A 16 9.87 -2.70 -4.18
C LEU A 16 11.29 -3.28 -4.08
N ASN A 17 12.15 -2.97 -5.04
CA ASN A 17 13.55 -3.41 -5.01
C ASN A 17 14.28 -2.84 -3.80
N LYS A 18 14.07 -1.57 -3.50
CA LYS A 18 14.65 -0.93 -2.31
C LYS A 18 14.14 -1.56 -1.02
N ALA A 19 12.85 -1.85 -0.96
CA ALA A 19 12.24 -2.48 0.21
C ALA A 19 12.81 -3.88 0.47
N ILE A 20 12.99 -4.70 -0.58
CA ILE A 20 13.60 -6.03 -0.45
C ILE A 20 15.05 -5.92 0.03
N ALA A 21 15.81 -4.96 -0.52
CA ALA A 21 17.21 -4.77 -0.12
C ALA A 21 17.33 -4.39 1.36
N GLU A 22 16.42 -3.55 1.86
CA GLU A 22 16.42 -3.14 3.26
C GLU A 22 15.82 -4.20 4.20
N ASN A 23 14.86 -5.02 3.71
CA ASN A 23 14.16 -6.03 4.50
C ASN A 23 14.02 -7.32 3.68
N PRO A 24 15.08 -8.17 3.59
CA PRO A 24 15.01 -9.41 2.80
C PRO A 24 13.88 -10.35 3.24
N GLU A 25 13.49 -10.33 4.51
CA GLU A 25 12.40 -11.12 5.07
C GLU A 25 11.03 -10.70 4.53
N ALA A 26 10.92 -9.58 3.85
CA ALA A 26 9.68 -9.10 3.27
C ALA A 26 9.36 -9.70 1.89
N LEU A 27 10.19 -10.59 1.37
CA LEU A 27 10.06 -11.12 0.00
C LEU A 27 8.66 -11.66 -0.29
N GLU A 28 8.11 -12.47 0.60
CA GLU A 28 6.76 -13.04 0.42
C GLU A 28 5.69 -11.94 0.30
N THR A 29 5.74 -10.95 1.17
CA THR A 29 4.84 -9.79 1.11
C THR A 29 5.00 -9.06 -0.21
N ILE A 30 6.23 -8.79 -0.63
CA ILE A 30 6.51 -8.07 -1.88
C ILE A 30 5.94 -8.82 -3.09
N GLU A 31 6.09 -10.14 -3.14
CA GLU A 31 5.53 -10.94 -4.23
C GLU A 31 3.99 -10.87 -4.26
N ARG A 32 3.35 -10.87 -3.09
CA ARG A 32 1.90 -10.67 -3.03
C ARG A 32 1.48 -9.28 -3.46
N LEU A 33 2.24 -8.25 -3.11
CA LEU A 33 1.96 -6.88 -3.54
C LEU A 33 2.01 -6.75 -5.06
N LYS A 34 2.96 -7.41 -5.72
CA LYS A 34 3.04 -7.42 -7.19
C LYS A 34 1.76 -8.00 -7.80
N ALA A 35 1.27 -9.11 -7.27
CA ALA A 35 0.03 -9.73 -7.74
C ALA A 35 -1.20 -8.83 -7.50
N LEU A 36 -1.29 -8.22 -6.31
CA LEU A 36 -2.38 -7.31 -5.96
C LEU A 36 -2.40 -6.05 -6.84
N LEU A 37 -1.24 -5.50 -7.17
CA LEU A 37 -1.13 -4.35 -8.03
C LEU A 37 -1.66 -4.63 -9.44
N LEU A 38 -1.47 -5.84 -9.96
CA LEU A 38 -2.05 -6.25 -11.22
C LEU A 38 -3.58 -6.28 -11.16
N ILE A 39 -4.15 -6.82 -10.08
CA ILE A 39 -5.60 -6.94 -9.91
C ILE A 39 -6.23 -5.57 -9.65
N LYS A 40 -5.75 -4.86 -8.64
CA LYS A 40 -6.28 -3.56 -8.24
C LYS A 40 -6.01 -2.48 -9.28
N GLY A 41 -4.90 -2.58 -10.00
CA GLY A 41 -4.62 -1.69 -11.10
C GLY A 41 -5.71 -1.71 -12.16
N LYS A 42 -6.31 -2.87 -12.43
CA LYS A 42 -7.43 -2.98 -13.36
C LYS A 42 -8.70 -2.31 -12.82
N GLU A 43 -8.92 -2.37 -11.51
CA GLU A 43 -10.08 -1.75 -10.86
C GLU A 43 -10.00 -0.21 -10.85
N TYR A 44 -8.79 0.35 -10.69
CA TYR A 44 -8.58 1.79 -10.56
C TYR A 44 -8.25 2.48 -11.88
N ARG A 45 -7.90 1.70 -12.91
CA ARG A 45 -7.53 2.24 -14.22
C ARG A 45 -8.72 2.46 -15.09
N ARG A 46 -8.66 3.55 -15.85
CA ARG A 46 -9.53 3.76 -16.99
C ARG A 46 -8.74 4.58 -18.01
N ASN A 47 -8.87 4.23 -19.29
CA ASN A 47 -8.11 4.90 -20.36
C ASN A 47 -6.59 4.86 -20.11
N ASN A 48 -6.08 3.75 -19.55
CA ASN A 48 -4.67 3.54 -19.24
C ASN A 48 -4.09 4.55 -18.22
N ASP A 49 -4.94 5.14 -17.39
CA ASP A 49 -4.53 6.02 -16.30
C ASP A 49 -4.65 5.28 -14.96
N PRO A 50 -3.51 4.93 -14.34
CA PRO A 50 -3.53 4.22 -13.03
C PRO A 50 -4.08 5.06 -11.89
N TYR A 51 -4.21 6.37 -12.07
CA TYR A 51 -4.71 7.30 -11.05
C TYR A 51 -6.16 7.73 -11.29
N HIS A 52 -6.84 7.10 -12.26
CA HIS A 52 -8.17 7.53 -12.71
C HIS A 52 -9.15 7.76 -11.56
N ASN A 53 -9.31 6.77 -10.66
CA ASN A 53 -10.27 6.88 -9.56
C ASN A 53 -9.95 8.03 -8.61
N PHE A 54 -8.69 8.28 -8.36
CA PHE A 54 -8.25 9.36 -7.48
C PHE A 54 -8.46 10.72 -8.14
N ASN A 55 -8.15 10.83 -9.43
CA ASN A 55 -8.36 12.06 -10.21
C ASN A 55 -9.85 12.40 -10.33
N GLU A 56 -10.70 11.41 -10.64
CA GLU A 56 -12.13 11.63 -10.75
C GLU A 56 -12.77 11.94 -9.40
N GLY A 57 -12.38 11.22 -8.34
CA GLY A 57 -12.83 11.52 -6.99
C GLY A 57 -12.46 12.93 -6.54
N ALA A 58 -11.25 13.36 -6.91
CA ALA A 58 -10.76 14.71 -6.60
C ALA A 58 -11.66 15.80 -7.22
N LYS A 59 -12.07 15.60 -8.48
CA LYS A 59 -12.99 16.52 -9.17
C LYS A 59 -14.35 16.55 -8.50
N LEU A 60 -14.92 15.38 -8.18
CA LEU A 60 -16.24 15.28 -7.55
C LEU A 60 -16.27 15.88 -6.16
N MET A 61 -15.20 15.75 -5.40
CA MET A 61 -15.13 16.20 -3.99
C MET A 61 -14.47 17.57 -3.85
N ASN A 62 -13.94 18.13 -4.92
CA ASN A 62 -13.17 19.37 -4.92
C ASN A 62 -12.00 19.33 -3.94
N VAL A 63 -11.20 18.27 -4.02
CA VAL A 63 -10.00 18.05 -3.20
C VAL A 63 -8.85 17.59 -4.09
N ARG A 64 -7.65 17.44 -3.52
CA ARG A 64 -6.51 16.89 -4.24
C ARG A 64 -6.67 15.36 -4.43
N PRO A 65 -6.11 14.77 -5.51
CA PRO A 65 -6.19 13.32 -5.73
C PRO A 65 -5.66 12.49 -4.55
N MET A 66 -4.58 12.91 -3.90
CA MET A 66 -4.03 12.16 -2.77
C MET A 66 -4.91 12.27 -1.51
N THR A 67 -5.78 13.28 -1.43
CA THR A 67 -6.80 13.34 -0.38
C THR A 67 -7.83 12.22 -0.56
N VAL A 68 -8.22 11.93 -1.80
CA VAL A 68 -9.11 10.80 -2.11
C VAL A 68 -8.46 9.48 -1.71
N LEU A 69 -7.17 9.32 -2.04
CA LEU A 69 -6.41 8.13 -1.65
C LEU A 69 -6.38 7.97 -0.13
N ASP A 70 -6.20 9.06 0.60
CA ASP A 70 -6.21 9.03 2.07
C ASP A 70 -7.55 8.54 2.63
N PHE A 71 -8.68 8.90 2.01
CA PHE A 71 -9.99 8.38 2.41
C PHE A 71 -10.08 6.87 2.20
N PHE A 72 -9.63 6.35 1.07
CA PHE A 72 -9.62 4.91 0.83
C PHE A 72 -8.70 4.18 1.81
N ARG A 73 -7.55 4.78 2.12
CA ARG A 73 -6.56 4.21 3.03
C ARG A 73 -7.04 4.21 4.49
N LEU A 74 -7.79 5.25 4.90
CA LEU A 74 -8.24 5.41 6.28
C LEU A 74 -9.01 4.19 6.80
N LYS A 75 -9.86 3.61 5.98
CA LYS A 75 -10.61 2.40 6.33
C LYS A 75 -9.68 1.27 6.77
N HIS A 76 -8.58 1.10 6.07
CA HIS A 76 -7.61 0.03 6.37
C HIS A 76 -6.77 0.36 7.59
N VAL A 77 -6.45 1.63 7.82
CA VAL A 77 -5.77 2.08 9.04
C VAL A 77 -6.61 1.73 10.27
N ILE A 78 -7.91 2.01 10.21
CA ILE A 78 -8.84 1.66 11.29
C ILE A 78 -8.89 0.15 11.49
N SER A 79 -8.98 -0.63 10.41
CA SER A 79 -9.01 -2.09 10.48
C SER A 79 -7.77 -2.67 11.12
N ILE A 80 -6.59 -2.11 10.84
CA ILE A 80 -5.33 -2.55 11.48
C ILE A 80 -5.35 -2.25 12.96
N ALA A 81 -5.79 -1.07 13.36
CA ALA A 81 -5.91 -0.72 14.77
C ALA A 81 -6.84 -1.71 15.52
N ASP A 82 -7.95 -2.09 14.87
CA ASP A 82 -8.88 -3.08 15.42
C ASP A 82 -8.23 -4.46 15.57
N LEU A 83 -7.45 -4.90 14.58
CA LEU A 83 -6.71 -6.18 14.67
C LEU A 83 -5.68 -6.17 15.80
N GLN A 84 -4.97 -5.06 15.97
CA GLN A 84 -4.00 -4.91 17.06
C GLN A 84 -4.69 -4.98 18.41
N LYS A 85 -5.84 -4.33 18.55
CA LYS A 85 -6.63 -4.39 19.78
C LYS A 85 -7.13 -5.81 20.06
N ASP A 86 -7.64 -6.49 19.04
CA ASP A 86 -8.10 -7.88 19.18
C ASP A 86 -6.95 -8.78 19.67
N PHE A 87 -5.76 -8.58 19.11
CA PHE A 87 -4.58 -9.33 19.54
C PHE A 87 -4.21 -9.05 21.00
N GLU A 88 -4.25 -7.77 21.41
CA GLU A 88 -4.00 -7.38 22.81
C GLU A 88 -5.03 -7.97 23.76
N ASP A 89 -6.29 -8.05 23.33
CA ASP A 89 -7.40 -8.61 24.12
C ASP A 89 -7.44 -10.15 24.07
N LYS A 90 -6.38 -10.79 23.57
CA LYS A 90 -6.24 -12.25 23.49
C LYS A 90 -7.24 -12.91 22.53
N LYS A 91 -7.84 -12.17 21.63
CA LYS A 91 -8.70 -12.73 20.59
C LYS A 91 -7.84 -13.34 19.49
N HIS A 92 -8.41 -14.30 18.76
CA HIS A 92 -7.74 -14.90 17.63
C HIS A 92 -7.60 -13.89 16.47
N VAL A 93 -6.38 -13.74 15.98
CA VAL A 93 -6.08 -12.96 14.78
C VAL A 93 -5.30 -13.85 13.82
N SER A 94 -5.82 -14.04 12.61
CA SER A 94 -5.20 -14.92 11.62
C SER A 94 -4.16 -14.19 10.77
N VAL A 95 -3.21 -14.96 10.23
CA VAL A 95 -2.25 -14.45 9.25
C VAL A 95 -2.98 -13.85 8.04
N HIS A 96 -4.07 -14.50 7.60
CA HIS A 96 -4.87 -14.00 6.49
C HIS A 96 -5.44 -12.59 6.73
N GLN A 97 -5.96 -12.33 7.93
CA GLN A 97 -6.47 -11.00 8.30
C GLN A 97 -5.35 -9.94 8.26
N ILE A 98 -4.19 -10.29 8.79
CA ILE A 98 -3.03 -9.38 8.77
C ILE A 98 -2.61 -9.09 7.34
N ASN A 99 -2.47 -10.12 6.52
CA ASN A 99 -2.08 -9.96 5.12
C ASN A 99 -3.07 -9.06 4.39
N GLU A 100 -4.36 -9.34 4.51
CA GLU A 100 -5.40 -8.58 3.81
C GLU A 100 -5.35 -7.09 4.15
N LYS A 101 -5.31 -6.75 5.44
CA LYS A 101 -5.37 -5.35 5.85
C LYS A 101 -4.07 -4.58 5.58
N TYR A 102 -2.94 -5.17 5.88
CA TYR A 102 -1.65 -4.52 5.63
C TYR A 102 -1.33 -4.42 4.14
N ASP A 103 -1.65 -5.46 3.36
CA ASP A 103 -1.35 -5.45 1.93
C ASP A 103 -2.13 -4.34 1.21
N ASP A 104 -3.38 -4.08 1.59
CA ASP A 104 -4.15 -2.98 1.02
C ASP A 104 -3.52 -1.62 1.32
N ILE A 105 -3.08 -1.39 2.56
CA ILE A 105 -2.38 -0.15 2.93
C ILE A 105 -1.08 0.00 2.14
N LEU A 106 -0.32 -1.09 2.02
CA LEU A 106 0.94 -1.07 1.29
C LEU A 106 0.72 -0.73 -0.19
N VAL A 107 -0.33 -1.26 -0.80
CA VAL A 107 -0.68 -0.93 -2.19
C VAL A 107 -1.01 0.56 -2.33
N TYR A 108 -1.85 1.12 -1.46
CA TYR A 108 -2.18 2.54 -1.52
C TYR A 108 -0.96 3.43 -1.32
N THR A 109 -0.06 3.02 -0.44
CA THR A 109 1.17 3.79 -0.18
C THR A 109 2.11 3.76 -1.38
N LEU A 110 2.18 2.64 -2.11
CA LEU A 110 2.94 2.55 -3.36
C LEU A 110 2.33 3.43 -4.45
N ILE A 111 1.01 3.49 -4.55
CA ILE A 111 0.33 4.37 -5.50
C ILE A 111 0.64 5.84 -5.18
N GLU A 112 0.60 6.21 -3.91
CA GLU A 112 0.98 7.56 -3.46
C GLU A 112 2.42 7.89 -3.83
N LEU A 113 3.33 6.97 -3.60
CA LEU A 113 4.75 7.14 -3.94
C LEU A 113 4.93 7.40 -5.44
N ALA A 114 4.30 6.58 -6.28
CA ALA A 114 4.39 6.73 -7.73
C ALA A 114 3.79 8.06 -8.19
N TYR A 115 2.65 8.45 -7.62
CA TYR A 115 2.01 9.72 -7.94
C TYR A 115 2.93 10.90 -7.60
N THR A 116 3.48 10.93 -6.39
CA THR A 116 4.33 12.04 -5.93
C THR A 116 5.62 12.15 -6.75
N GLU A 117 6.25 11.04 -7.11
CA GLU A 117 7.42 11.04 -8.00
C GLU A 117 7.08 11.61 -9.37
N ASN A 118 5.94 11.21 -9.95
CA ASN A 118 5.55 11.61 -11.30
C ASN A 118 5.09 13.07 -11.38
N GLU A 119 4.66 13.64 -10.25
CA GLU A 119 4.32 15.07 -10.14
C GLU A 119 5.51 15.93 -9.68
N ASN A 120 6.73 15.36 -9.66
CA ASN A 120 7.94 16.02 -9.21
C ASN A 120 7.86 16.52 -7.75
N GLU A 121 7.00 15.88 -6.95
CA GLU A 121 6.95 16.11 -5.50
C GLU A 121 7.94 15.19 -4.79
N ALA A 122 8.35 15.55 -3.58
CA ALA A 122 9.23 14.70 -2.79
C ALA A 122 8.51 13.42 -2.38
N SER A 123 9.01 12.27 -2.83
CA SER A 123 8.44 10.95 -2.54
C SER A 123 9.03 10.30 -1.28
N PHE A 124 9.96 10.97 -0.61
CA PHE A 124 10.66 10.45 0.56
C PHE A 124 9.68 10.03 1.67
N GLU A 125 8.70 10.86 1.98
CA GLU A 125 7.72 10.56 3.02
C GLU A 125 6.83 9.37 2.64
N ALA A 126 6.45 9.24 1.36
CA ALA A 126 5.66 8.10 0.90
C ALA A 126 6.45 6.79 1.02
N PHE A 127 7.73 6.78 0.65
CA PHE A 127 8.58 5.61 0.82
C PHE A 127 8.77 5.27 2.29
N ARG A 128 8.99 6.27 3.12
CA ARG A 128 9.14 6.10 4.57
C ARG A 128 7.88 5.46 5.16
N SER A 129 6.70 5.95 4.80
CA SER A 129 5.41 5.36 5.23
C SER A 129 5.28 3.92 4.78
N PHE A 130 5.62 3.62 3.53
CA PHE A 130 5.62 2.25 3.00
C PHE A 130 6.53 1.34 3.83
N SER A 131 7.75 1.78 4.09
CA SER A 131 8.73 1.03 4.89
C SER A 131 8.23 0.78 6.32
N GLU A 132 7.63 1.78 6.94
CA GLU A 132 7.08 1.65 8.30
C GLU A 132 5.91 0.66 8.38
N TYR A 133 4.98 0.71 7.42
CA TYR A 133 3.89 -0.27 7.36
C TYR A 133 4.41 -1.67 7.10
N LEU A 134 5.40 -1.82 6.23
CA LEU A 134 6.00 -3.12 5.94
C LEU A 134 6.63 -3.72 7.19
N LYS A 135 7.43 -2.94 7.91
CA LYS A 135 8.06 -3.37 9.17
C LYS A 135 7.03 -3.71 10.24
N ALA A 136 5.98 -2.89 10.35
CA ALA A 136 4.90 -3.13 11.31
C ALA A 136 4.18 -4.45 11.03
N LYS A 137 3.92 -4.75 9.75
CA LYS A 137 3.33 -6.02 9.34
C LYS A 137 4.20 -7.21 9.74
N LEU A 138 5.49 -7.15 9.41
CA LEU A 138 6.42 -8.23 9.73
C LEU A 138 6.52 -8.46 11.23
N LYS A 139 6.55 -7.40 12.01
CA LYS A 139 6.57 -7.47 13.47
C LYS A 139 5.30 -8.11 14.02
N PHE A 140 4.13 -7.78 13.47
CA PHE A 140 2.85 -8.35 13.89
C PHE A 140 2.80 -9.85 13.57
N LEU A 141 3.22 -10.24 12.37
CA LEU A 141 3.30 -11.65 11.97
C LEU A 141 4.20 -12.44 12.92
N LYS A 142 5.33 -11.87 13.31
CA LYS A 142 6.24 -12.50 14.27
C LYS A 142 5.57 -12.71 15.62
N LYS A 143 4.84 -11.72 16.13
CA LYS A 143 4.10 -11.83 17.40
C LYS A 143 3.06 -12.94 17.37
N ILE A 144 2.37 -13.12 16.24
CA ILE A 144 1.38 -14.19 16.09
C ILE A 144 2.06 -15.55 16.16
N HIS A 145 3.18 -15.74 15.45
CA HIS A 145 3.94 -16.99 15.52
C HIS A 145 4.46 -17.29 16.92
N GLU A 146 4.91 -16.28 17.64
CA GLU A 146 5.38 -16.45 19.02
C GLU A 146 4.26 -16.86 19.99
N ARG A 147 3.01 -16.47 19.71
CA ARG A 147 1.85 -16.83 20.54
C ARG A 147 1.39 -18.27 20.30
N GLU A 148 1.59 -18.78 19.08
CA GLU A 148 1.26 -20.16 18.73
C GLU A 148 2.26 -21.14 19.39
#